data_3c080a7308009c068444ac0ef82cfca8
#
_entry.id   3c080a7308009c068444ac0ef82cfca8
#
_cell.length_a   1.000
_cell.length_b   1.000
_cell.length_c   1.000
_cell.angle_alpha   90.00
_cell.angle_beta   90.00
_cell.angle_gamma   90.00
#
_symmetry.space_group_name_H-M   'P 1'
#
loop_
_entity.id
_entity.type
_entity.pdbx_description
1 polymer ?
#
loop_
_entity_poly.entity_id
_entity_poly.type
_entity_poly.pdbx_seq_one_letter_code
_entity_poly.pdbx_strand_id
1 'polypeptide(L)'
;KVKDGLEPAYANLARISHSPTEFVVDFGHMIPGEPTASINARVVMTPLSAKLLLRALTENLARFEAAFGEIKIPSGNTLADNLFRNLHPPEPRKE
;
A
#
# COMPACT_ATOMS: atom_id res chain seq x y z
N LYS A 1 3.45 -22.56 3.46
CA LYS A 1 2.88 -23.39 2.41
C LYS A 1 1.94 -22.59 1.55
N VAL A 2 2.10 -22.68 0.25
CA VAL A 2 1.27 -21.93 -0.69
C VAL A 2 0.08 -22.79 -1.08
N LYS A 3 -1.11 -22.21 -1.04
CA LYS A 3 -2.32 -22.92 -1.41
C LYS A 3 -2.26 -23.31 -2.89
N ASP A 4 -2.69 -24.53 -3.21
CA ASP A 4 -2.75 -24.98 -4.58
C ASP A 4 -3.67 -24.09 -5.39
N GLY A 5 -3.24 -23.76 -6.60
CA GLY A 5 -4.04 -22.93 -7.49
C GLY A 5 -4.08 -21.46 -7.13
N LEU A 6 -3.20 -21.01 -6.26
CA LEU A 6 -3.16 -19.59 -5.92
C LEU A 6 -2.72 -18.77 -7.12
N GLU A 7 -3.54 -17.79 -7.48
CA GLU A 7 -3.24 -16.90 -8.57
C GLU A 7 -2.66 -15.60 -8.01
N PRO A 8 -1.53 -15.16 -8.54
CA PRO A 8 -1.01 -13.85 -8.11
C PRO A 8 -1.88 -12.73 -8.65
N ALA A 9 -2.02 -11.68 -7.86
CA ALA A 9 -2.72 -10.48 -8.30
C ALA A 9 -1.70 -9.37 -8.46
N TYR A 10 -1.80 -8.65 -9.57
CA TYR A 10 -0.97 -7.48 -9.78
C TYR A 10 -1.65 -6.27 -9.18
N ALA A 11 -0.90 -5.47 -8.44
CA ALA A 11 -1.45 -4.27 -7.84
C ALA A 11 -0.42 -3.15 -7.94
N ASN A 12 -0.89 -1.96 -8.26
CA ASN A 12 -0.03 -0.79 -8.25
C ASN A 12 -0.57 0.29 -7.32
N LEU A 13 -1.59 -0.06 -6.51
CA LEU A 13 -2.05 0.83 -5.46
C LEU A 13 -2.63 0.00 -4.33
N ALA A 14 -2.70 0.60 -3.16
CA ALA A 14 -3.34 -0.02 -2.01
C ALA A 14 -4.15 1.03 -1.28
N ARG A 15 -5.28 0.61 -0.76
CA ARG A 15 -6.14 1.46 0.06
C ARG A 15 -6.27 0.79 1.41
N ILE A 16 -6.03 1.54 2.47
CA ILE A 16 -5.99 0.95 3.80
C ILE A 16 -7.02 1.65 4.69
N SER A 17 -7.78 0.86 5.40
CA SER A 17 -8.71 1.36 6.39
C SER A 17 -8.62 0.49 7.63
N HIS A 18 -9.20 0.96 8.72
CA HIS A 18 -9.11 0.21 9.97
C HIS A 18 -10.28 0.50 10.88
N SER A 19 -10.50 -0.44 11.76
CA SER A 19 -11.35 -0.31 12.93
C SER A 19 -10.50 -0.60 14.16
N PRO A 20 -11.06 -0.56 15.37
CA PRO A 20 -10.26 -0.91 16.55
C PRO A 20 -9.73 -2.33 16.55
N THR A 21 -10.31 -3.23 15.77
CA THR A 21 -9.95 -4.63 15.82
C THR A 21 -9.31 -5.15 14.54
N GLU A 22 -9.41 -4.43 13.43
CA GLU A 22 -8.97 -4.97 12.15
C GLU A 22 -8.41 -3.89 11.24
N PHE A 23 -7.48 -4.30 10.41
CA PHE A 23 -7.03 -3.50 9.25
C PHE A 23 -7.51 -4.19 7.99
N VAL A 24 -7.97 -3.38 7.05
CA VAL A 24 -8.39 -3.86 5.74
C VAL A 24 -7.47 -3.24 4.71
N VAL A 25 -6.78 -4.08 3.95
CA VAL A 25 -5.89 -3.62 2.90
C VAL A 25 -6.49 -4.07 1.57
N ASP A 26 -6.88 -3.10 0.77
CA ASP A 26 -7.41 -3.35 -0.57
C ASP A 26 -6.31 -3.09 -1.56
N PHE A 27 -6.05 -4.05 -2.42
CA PHE A 27 -5.07 -3.90 -3.49
C PHE A 27 -5.79 -3.74 -4.81
N GLY A 28 -5.29 -2.83 -5.61
CA GLY A 28 -5.95 -2.54 -6.85
C GLY A 28 -5.00 -2.19 -7.96
N HIS A 29 -5.60 -2.00 -9.11
CA HIS A 29 -4.87 -1.71 -10.33
C HIS A 29 -5.48 -0.48 -10.97
N MET A 30 -4.65 0.54 -11.16
CA MET A 30 -5.07 1.73 -11.89
C MET A 30 -4.41 1.70 -13.24
N ILE A 31 -5.23 1.83 -14.29
CA ILE A 31 -4.76 1.84 -15.66
C ILE A 31 -4.76 3.27 -16.13
N PRO A 32 -3.64 3.76 -16.71
CA PRO A 32 -3.60 5.14 -17.21
C PRO A 32 -4.73 5.40 -18.21
N GLY A 33 -5.41 6.51 -18.03
CA GLY A 33 -6.55 6.86 -18.88
C GLY A 33 -7.88 6.39 -18.36
N GLU A 34 -7.90 5.53 -17.37
CA GLU A 34 -9.15 5.07 -16.77
C GLU A 34 -9.52 6.00 -15.61
N PRO A 35 -10.81 6.33 -15.48
CA PRO A 35 -11.22 7.25 -14.41
C PRO A 35 -11.22 6.63 -13.03
N THR A 36 -11.27 5.31 -12.92
CA THR A 36 -11.33 4.63 -11.64
C THR A 36 -10.36 3.47 -11.61
N ALA A 37 -9.95 3.12 -10.40
CA ALA A 37 -9.12 1.95 -10.19
C ALA A 37 -10.00 0.77 -9.80
N SER A 38 -9.57 -0.43 -10.19
CA SER A 38 -10.27 -1.65 -9.80
C SER A 38 -9.61 -2.25 -8.58
N ILE A 39 -10.40 -2.58 -7.57
CA ILE A 39 -9.90 -3.30 -6.41
C ILE A 39 -10.01 -4.78 -6.71
N ASN A 40 -8.88 -5.46 -6.68
CA ASN A 40 -8.79 -6.86 -7.08
C ASN A 40 -8.65 -7.82 -5.93
N ALA A 41 -8.15 -7.36 -4.78
CA ALA A 41 -7.93 -8.23 -3.65
C ALA A 41 -8.15 -7.44 -2.38
N ARG A 42 -8.67 -8.11 -1.37
CA ARG A 42 -8.90 -7.50 -0.07
C ARG A 42 -8.37 -8.45 0.99
N VAL A 43 -7.53 -7.92 1.86
CA VAL A 43 -6.95 -8.71 2.94
C VAL A 43 -7.33 -8.05 4.25
N VAL A 44 -7.87 -8.85 5.15
CA VAL A 44 -8.23 -8.39 6.49
C VAL A 44 -7.23 -8.99 7.45
N MET A 45 -6.68 -8.15 8.33
CA MET A 45 -5.68 -8.64 9.26
C MET A 45 -5.83 -7.92 10.60
N THR A 46 -5.25 -8.52 11.62
CA THR A 46 -5.24 -7.90 12.94
C THR A 46 -4.29 -6.71 12.95
N PRO A 47 -4.48 -5.77 13.90
CA PRO A 47 -3.52 -4.67 14.01
C PRO A 47 -2.08 -5.15 14.23
N LEU A 48 -1.89 -6.21 14.99
CA LEU A 48 -0.54 -6.75 15.16
C LEU A 48 0.03 -7.24 13.84
N SER A 49 -0.77 -7.95 13.07
CA SER A 49 -0.31 -8.45 11.77
C SER A 49 0.04 -7.31 10.84
N ALA A 50 -0.74 -6.24 10.87
CA ALA A 50 -0.45 -5.07 10.04
C ALA A 50 0.90 -4.45 10.44
N LYS A 51 1.17 -4.38 11.73
CA LYS A 51 2.42 -3.81 12.20
C LYS A 51 3.61 -4.69 11.82
N LEU A 52 3.42 -6.01 11.91
CA LEU A 52 4.47 -6.94 11.50
C LEU A 52 4.72 -6.88 9.99
N LEU A 53 3.66 -6.71 9.22
CA LEU A 53 3.79 -6.55 7.79
C LEU A 53 4.60 -5.30 7.46
N LEU A 54 4.29 -4.19 8.13
CA LEU A 54 5.04 -2.96 7.91
C LEU A 54 6.53 -3.18 8.19
N ARG A 55 6.84 -3.85 9.29
CA ARG A 55 8.24 -4.10 9.63
C ARG A 55 8.92 -4.97 8.59
N ALA A 56 8.26 -6.05 8.17
CA ALA A 56 8.82 -6.94 7.16
C ALA A 56 9.03 -6.23 5.83
N LEU A 57 8.06 -5.41 5.45
CA LEU A 57 8.16 -4.67 4.20
C LEU A 57 9.28 -3.64 4.26
N THR A 58 9.42 -2.96 5.39
CA THR A 58 10.50 -2.00 5.57
C THR A 58 11.86 -2.67 5.41
N GLU A 59 12.03 -3.85 6.01
CA GLU A 59 13.29 -4.56 5.92
C GLU A 59 13.57 -5.05 4.51
N ASN A 60 12.54 -5.52 3.83
CA ASN A 60 12.72 -6.00 2.46
C ASN A 60 13.03 -4.87 1.50
N LEU A 61 12.38 -3.72 1.68
CA LEU A 61 12.67 -2.56 0.85
C LEU A 61 14.11 -2.09 1.05
N ALA A 62 14.59 -2.13 2.29
CA ALA A 62 15.97 -1.73 2.55
C ALA A 62 16.94 -2.66 1.82
N ARG A 63 16.68 -3.95 1.86
CA ARG A 63 17.53 -4.91 1.14
C ARG A 63 17.47 -4.70 -0.37
N PHE A 64 16.27 -4.45 -0.88
CA PHE A 64 16.12 -4.18 -2.31
C PHE A 64 16.94 -2.95 -2.71
N GLU A 65 16.80 -1.87 -1.94
CA GLU A 65 17.49 -0.63 -2.29
C GLU A 65 18.99 -0.76 -2.16
N ALA A 66 19.47 -1.56 -1.23
CA ALA A 66 20.91 -1.79 -1.11
C ALA A 66 21.46 -2.53 -2.32
N ALA A 67 20.67 -3.42 -2.91
CA ALA A 67 21.11 -4.22 -4.03
C ALA A 67 20.90 -3.55 -5.38
N PHE A 68 19.81 -2.80 -5.52
CA PHE A 68 19.37 -2.31 -6.83
C PHE A 68 19.26 -0.79 -6.92
N GLY A 69 19.46 -0.10 -5.81
CA GLY A 69 19.38 1.35 -5.81
C GLY A 69 18.08 1.86 -5.21
N GLU A 70 18.10 3.12 -4.87
CA GLU A 70 16.97 3.77 -4.19
C GLU A 70 15.73 3.80 -5.07
N ILE A 71 14.60 3.44 -4.46
CA ILE A 71 13.30 3.60 -5.12
C ILE A 71 12.89 5.05 -4.92
N LYS A 72 12.77 5.78 -6.03
CA LYS A 72 12.42 7.19 -5.95
C LYS A 72 10.92 7.36 -6.07
N ILE A 73 10.35 8.03 -5.09
CA ILE A 73 8.93 8.31 -5.08
C ILE A 73 8.75 9.64 -5.79
N PRO A 74 7.89 9.71 -6.82
CA PRO A 74 7.66 10.96 -7.52
C PRO A 74 7.18 12.03 -6.54
N SER A 75 7.58 13.25 -6.80
CA SER A 75 7.24 14.37 -5.93
C SER A 75 6.43 15.40 -6.71
N GLY A 76 6.01 16.43 -6.01
CA GLY A 76 5.29 17.53 -6.64
C GLY A 76 3.85 17.17 -6.87
N ASN A 77 3.34 17.49 -8.04
CA ASN A 77 1.93 17.32 -8.35
C ASN A 77 1.62 15.99 -8.99
N THR A 78 2.33 14.98 -8.60
CA THR A 78 2.10 13.67 -9.16
C THR A 78 0.85 13.05 -8.58
N LEU A 79 0.38 12.02 -9.26
CA LEU A 79 -0.74 11.23 -8.76
C LEU A 79 -0.42 10.63 -7.40
N ALA A 80 0.80 10.16 -7.23
CA ALA A 80 1.20 9.57 -5.95
C ALA A 80 1.07 10.59 -4.82
N ASP A 81 1.47 11.82 -5.09
CA ASP A 81 1.37 12.87 -4.10
C ASP A 81 -0.08 13.15 -3.72
N ASN A 82 -0.94 13.19 -4.72
CA ASN A 82 -2.35 13.42 -4.47
C ASN A 82 -2.99 12.28 -3.69
N LEU A 83 -2.63 11.06 -4.04
CA LEU A 83 -3.14 9.90 -3.32
C LEU A 83 -2.68 9.92 -1.87
N PHE A 84 -1.44 10.27 -1.67
CA PHE A 84 -0.89 10.31 -0.33
C PHE A 84 -1.60 11.37 0.51
N ARG A 85 -1.89 12.50 -0.09
CA ARG A 85 -2.59 13.57 0.61
C ARG A 85 -4.00 13.13 1.01
N ASN A 86 -4.66 12.37 0.15
CA ASN A 86 -6.00 11.89 0.44
C ASN A 86 -6.01 10.82 1.53
N LEU A 87 -4.96 10.00 1.57
CA LEU A 87 -4.87 8.94 2.56
C LEU A 87 -4.44 9.45 3.93
N HIS A 88 -3.77 10.59 3.95
CA HIS A 88 -3.29 11.18 5.18
C HIS A 88 -4.02 12.48 5.41
N PRO A 89 -5.01 12.49 6.29
CA PRO A 89 -5.71 13.73 6.58
C PRO A 89 -4.71 14.81 7.01
N PRO A 90 -5.02 16.08 6.75
CA PRO A 90 -4.12 17.14 7.20
C PRO A 90 -3.86 17.01 8.68
N GLU A 91 -2.63 17.22 9.07
CA GLU A 91 -2.29 17.16 10.48
C GLU A 91 -2.97 18.29 11.21
N PRO A 92 -3.56 17.97 12.29
CA PRO A 92 -4.10 19.00 13.13
C PRO A 92 -3.00 19.85 13.64
N ARG A 93 -2.35 19.92 13.52
CA ARG A 93 -1.31 20.21 13.77
C ARG A 93 -0.72 20.63 14.54
N LYS A 94 -0.41 20.59 14.56
CA LYS A 94 0.27 20.66 14.97
C LYS A 94 0.45 21.32 15.60
N GLU A 95 0.18 21.44 15.76
CA GLU A 95 0.23 21.71 16.13
C GLU A 95 0.46 21.81 16.59
#